data_d1f9d96b9ac21324e65769d06c650eee
#
_entry.id   d1f9d96b9ac21324e65769d06c650eee
#
_cell.length_a   1.000
_cell.length_b   1.000
_cell.length_c   1.000
_cell.angle_alpha   90.00
_cell.angle_beta   90.00
_cell.angle_gamma   90.00
#
_symmetry.space_group_name_H-M   'P 1'
#
loop_
_entity.id
_entity.type
_entity.pdbx_description
1 polymer ?
#
loop_
_entity_poly.entity_id
_entity_poly.type
_entity_poly.pdbx_seq_one_letter_code
_entity_poly.pdbx_strand_id
1 'polypeptide(L)'
;LNGLWLGFVLTEALSSLLCLWLAHRKALRSQPPLSGVLLLDESLLESSLFFDFPLTQATLMEKLDEIETCLMEKGFPIKLQGRVRLCLEEIGLNILQYNPQKKNPRMELQFHLEESIRLSIRDNCTSFNTTTPKQSIEPQFGLQLVRQVASEFQYIPTIGYNTVFPWPLTC
;
A
#
# COMPACT_ATOMS: atom_id res chain seq x y z
N LEU A 1 34.36 -36.85 2.10
CA LEU A 1 33.64 -35.65 1.56
C LEU A 1 32.11 -35.84 1.56
N ASN A 2 31.60 -37.04 1.22
CA ASN A 2 30.14 -37.30 1.13
C ASN A 2 29.42 -37.18 2.50
N GLY A 3 30.05 -37.51 3.60
CA GLY A 3 29.44 -37.39 4.94
C GLY A 3 29.20 -35.97 5.39
N LEU A 4 30.03 -35.01 4.94
CA LEU A 4 29.92 -33.60 5.30
C LEU A 4 28.71 -32.96 4.59
N TRP A 5 28.49 -33.29 3.32
CA TRP A 5 27.33 -32.87 2.56
C TRP A 5 26.02 -33.45 3.10
N LEU A 6 26.05 -34.73 3.50
CA LEU A 6 24.87 -35.37 4.09
C LEU A 6 24.49 -34.71 5.41
N GLY A 7 25.49 -34.38 6.24
CA GLY A 7 25.28 -33.66 7.51
C GLY A 7 24.64 -32.29 7.29
N PHE A 8 25.10 -31.52 6.28
CA PHE A 8 24.53 -30.21 5.95
C PHE A 8 23.06 -30.32 5.53
N VAL A 9 22.76 -31.22 4.56
CA VAL A 9 21.40 -31.43 4.10
C VAL A 9 20.45 -31.87 5.22
N LEU A 10 20.89 -32.76 6.10
CA LEU A 10 20.10 -33.21 7.26
C LEU A 10 19.83 -32.05 8.24
N THR A 11 20.84 -31.24 8.50
CA THR A 11 20.69 -30.08 9.40
C THR A 11 19.69 -29.06 8.83
N GLU A 12 19.77 -28.74 7.55
CA GLU A 12 18.83 -27.84 6.89
C GLU A 12 17.40 -28.39 6.87
N ALA A 13 17.24 -29.69 6.58
CA ALA A 13 15.95 -30.35 6.63
C ALA A 13 15.32 -30.34 8.02
N LEU A 14 16.12 -30.65 9.07
CA LEU A 14 15.66 -30.64 10.46
C LEU A 14 15.30 -29.23 10.92
N SER A 15 16.13 -28.23 10.61
CA SER A 15 15.84 -26.84 10.97
C SER A 15 14.58 -26.32 10.29
N SER A 16 14.38 -26.65 9.00
CA SER A 16 13.17 -26.29 8.26
C SER A 16 11.92 -26.93 8.84
N LEU A 17 11.97 -28.22 9.16
CA LEU A 17 10.87 -28.94 9.83
C LEU A 17 10.56 -28.36 11.20
N LEU A 18 11.58 -28.01 11.98
CA LEU A 18 11.41 -27.38 13.28
C LEU A 18 10.75 -26.00 13.14
N CYS A 19 11.19 -25.17 12.18
CA CYS A 19 10.58 -23.87 11.92
C CYS A 19 9.09 -24.00 11.51
N LEU A 20 8.79 -24.93 10.60
CA LEU A 20 7.40 -25.19 10.20
C LEU A 20 6.55 -25.68 11.38
N TRP A 21 7.07 -26.56 12.20
CA TRP A 21 6.37 -27.06 13.39
C TRP A 21 6.10 -25.93 14.40
N LEU A 22 7.10 -25.08 14.67
CA LEU A 22 6.96 -23.91 15.56
C LEU A 22 5.95 -22.91 15.01
N ALA A 23 6.00 -22.63 13.71
CA ALA A 23 5.07 -21.76 13.03
C ALA A 23 3.63 -22.30 13.14
N HIS A 24 3.43 -23.58 12.84
CA HIS A 24 2.13 -24.23 12.96
C HIS A 24 1.60 -24.21 14.41
N ARG A 25 2.46 -24.51 15.39
CA ARG A 25 2.11 -24.45 16.81
C ARG A 25 1.72 -23.03 17.26
N LYS A 26 2.39 -22.00 16.71
CA LYS A 26 2.07 -20.61 16.98
C LYS A 26 0.72 -20.23 16.34
N ALA A 27 0.48 -20.65 15.10
CA ALA A 27 -0.78 -20.42 14.40
C ALA A 27 -1.99 -20.96 15.16
N LEU A 28 -1.87 -22.18 15.71
CA LEU A 28 -2.94 -22.81 16.50
C LEU A 28 -3.21 -22.14 17.86
N ARG A 29 -2.26 -21.34 18.37
CA ARG A 29 -2.38 -20.65 19.67
C ARG A 29 -2.75 -19.17 19.56
N SER A 30 -2.68 -18.61 18.37
CA SER A 30 -3.05 -17.21 18.15
C SER A 30 -4.57 -17.02 18.15
N GLN A 31 -5.00 -15.87 18.64
CA GLN A 31 -6.40 -15.40 18.55
C GLN A 31 -6.35 -13.98 17.96
N PRO A 32 -6.90 -13.75 16.76
CA PRO A 32 -7.51 -14.70 15.84
C PRO A 32 -6.54 -15.72 15.26
N PRO A 33 -7.04 -16.87 14.71
CA PRO A 33 -6.18 -17.89 14.13
C PRO A 33 -5.42 -17.33 12.91
N LEU A 34 -4.12 -17.61 12.86
CA LEU A 34 -3.26 -17.22 11.74
C LEU A 34 -3.30 -18.31 10.67
N SER A 35 -3.49 -17.93 9.41
CA SER A 35 -3.57 -18.89 8.31
C SER A 35 -2.30 -18.89 7.44
N GLY A 36 -2.08 -20.03 6.80
CA GLY A 36 -0.98 -20.23 5.84
C GLY A 36 0.42 -20.26 6.44
N VAL A 37 1.42 -20.46 5.59
CA VAL A 37 2.84 -20.53 5.96
C VAL A 37 3.37 -19.18 6.45
N LEU A 38 2.79 -18.08 5.97
CA LEU A 38 3.18 -16.72 6.35
C LEU A 38 2.57 -16.24 7.67
N LEU A 39 1.75 -17.06 8.32
CA LEU A 39 1.09 -16.73 9.59
C LEU A 39 0.30 -15.41 9.50
N LEU A 40 -0.40 -15.19 8.39
CA LEU A 40 -1.22 -14.00 8.16
C LEU A 40 -2.54 -14.13 8.93
N ASP A 41 -2.95 -13.02 9.50
CA ASP A 41 -4.29 -12.89 10.08
C ASP A 41 -5.31 -12.71 8.95
N GLU A 42 -6.28 -13.62 8.84
CA GLU A 42 -7.32 -13.55 7.80
C GLU A 42 -8.16 -12.29 7.93
N SER A 43 -8.35 -11.77 9.14
CA SER A 43 -9.05 -10.50 9.35
C SER A 43 -8.36 -9.31 8.69
N LEU A 44 -7.02 -9.34 8.57
CA LEU A 44 -6.27 -8.33 7.84
C LEU A 44 -6.50 -8.38 6.33
N LEU A 45 -6.76 -9.57 5.77
CA LEU A 45 -7.08 -9.72 4.34
C LEU A 45 -8.50 -9.22 4.05
N GLU A 46 -9.47 -9.51 4.91
CA GLU A 46 -10.84 -9.05 4.77
C GLU A 46 -10.97 -7.53 4.94
N SER A 47 -10.10 -6.94 5.75
CA SER A 47 -10.03 -5.49 5.96
C SER A 47 -9.14 -4.76 4.96
N SER A 48 -8.56 -5.45 3.98
CA SER A 48 -7.67 -4.85 2.97
C SER A 48 -8.34 -4.77 1.60
N LEU A 49 -8.10 -3.65 0.89
CA LEU A 49 -8.42 -3.52 -0.53
C LEU A 49 -7.12 -3.27 -1.29
N PHE A 50 -7.01 -3.88 -2.45
CA PHE A 50 -5.85 -3.75 -3.32
C PHE A 50 -6.28 -3.44 -4.75
N PHE A 51 -5.67 -2.42 -5.36
CA PHE A 51 -5.87 -2.03 -6.75
C PHE A 51 -4.51 -1.88 -7.42
N ASP A 52 -4.38 -2.42 -8.62
CA ASP A 52 -3.20 -2.26 -9.48
C ASP A 52 -3.65 -1.97 -10.91
N PHE A 53 -3.28 -0.82 -11.46
CA PHE A 53 -3.75 -0.37 -12.75
C PHE A 53 -2.73 0.48 -13.51
N PRO A 54 -2.82 0.51 -14.86
CA PRO A 54 -2.07 1.48 -15.65
C PRO A 54 -2.52 2.90 -15.30
N LEU A 55 -1.59 3.77 -14.95
CA LEU A 55 -1.91 5.11 -14.51
C LEU A 55 -2.08 6.04 -15.72
N THR A 56 -3.33 6.33 -16.06
CA THR A 56 -3.75 7.39 -16.96
C THR A 56 -4.80 8.24 -16.25
N GLN A 57 -5.10 9.43 -16.75
CA GLN A 57 -6.16 10.24 -16.16
C GLN A 57 -7.52 9.53 -16.19
N ALA A 58 -7.83 8.83 -17.30
CA ALA A 58 -9.09 8.10 -17.43
C ALA A 58 -9.18 6.93 -16.45
N THR A 59 -8.15 6.07 -16.37
CA THR A 59 -8.14 4.93 -15.45
C THR A 59 -8.09 5.37 -13.99
N LEU A 60 -7.42 6.49 -13.67
CA LEU A 60 -7.44 7.05 -12.33
C LEU A 60 -8.87 7.42 -11.92
N MET A 61 -9.60 8.17 -12.75
CA MET A 61 -10.98 8.57 -12.44
C MET A 61 -11.91 7.36 -12.28
N GLU A 62 -11.81 6.37 -13.19
CA GLU A 62 -12.56 5.11 -13.07
C GLU A 62 -12.30 4.39 -11.75
N LYS A 63 -11.03 4.29 -11.34
CA LYS A 63 -10.65 3.64 -10.08
C LYS A 63 -11.06 4.44 -8.85
N LEU A 64 -11.09 5.76 -8.92
CA LEU A 64 -11.62 6.59 -7.84
C LEU A 64 -13.10 6.31 -7.59
N ASP A 65 -13.91 6.17 -8.65
CA ASP A 65 -15.34 5.87 -8.55
C ASP A 65 -15.56 4.45 -7.99
N GLU A 66 -14.74 3.47 -8.40
CA GLU A 66 -14.76 2.10 -7.86
C GLU A 66 -14.42 2.07 -6.36
N ILE A 67 -13.36 2.78 -5.95
CA ILE A 67 -12.92 2.87 -4.55
C ILE A 67 -14.00 3.53 -3.69
N GLU A 68 -14.60 4.62 -4.17
CA GLU A 68 -15.68 5.32 -3.46
C GLU A 68 -16.88 4.39 -3.23
N THR A 69 -17.24 3.61 -4.25
CA THR A 69 -18.31 2.59 -4.14
C THR A 69 -17.96 1.52 -3.09
N CYS A 70 -16.74 0.98 -3.12
CA CYS A 70 -16.29 -0.01 -2.14
C CYS A 70 -16.31 0.55 -0.70
N LEU A 71 -15.89 1.80 -0.50
CA LEU A 71 -15.90 2.44 0.82
C LEU A 71 -17.32 2.70 1.31
N MET A 72 -18.23 3.06 0.41
CA MET A 72 -19.64 3.24 0.72
C MET A 72 -20.29 1.92 1.14
N GLU A 73 -20.06 0.83 0.42
CA GLU A 73 -20.56 -0.51 0.73
C GLU A 73 -20.05 -1.02 2.09
N LYS A 74 -18.82 -0.65 2.46
CA LYS A 74 -18.24 -0.95 3.78
C LYS A 74 -18.72 -0.01 4.91
N GLY A 75 -19.59 0.96 4.59
CA GLY A 75 -20.22 1.85 5.58
C GLY A 75 -19.35 3.02 6.05
N PHE A 76 -18.28 3.37 5.34
CA PHE A 76 -17.46 4.53 5.70
C PHE A 76 -18.21 5.84 5.46
N PRO A 77 -18.04 6.85 6.34
CA PRO A 77 -18.70 8.15 6.20
C PRO A 77 -18.31 8.88 4.90
N ILE A 78 -19.27 9.54 4.27
CA ILE A 78 -19.07 10.27 2.99
C ILE A 78 -17.92 11.29 3.07
N LYS A 79 -17.72 11.91 4.23
CA LYS A 79 -16.63 12.85 4.46
C LYS A 79 -15.26 12.17 4.33
N LEU A 80 -15.13 10.93 4.81
CA LEU A 80 -13.90 10.16 4.73
C LEU A 80 -13.67 9.65 3.30
N GLN A 81 -14.74 9.21 2.61
CA GLN A 81 -14.67 8.85 1.18
C GLN A 81 -14.14 10.03 0.35
N GLY A 82 -14.67 11.24 0.56
CA GLY A 82 -14.20 12.45 -0.12
C GLY A 82 -12.73 12.79 0.17
N ARG A 83 -12.25 12.55 1.40
CA ARG A 83 -10.83 12.74 1.74
C ARG A 83 -9.92 11.73 1.03
N VAL A 84 -10.31 10.46 0.99
CA VAL A 84 -9.59 9.42 0.24
C VAL A 84 -9.54 9.79 -1.23
N ARG A 85 -10.67 10.14 -1.84
CA ARG A 85 -10.76 10.57 -3.23
C ARG A 85 -9.81 11.74 -3.51
N LEU A 86 -9.86 12.78 -2.71
CA LEU A 86 -9.00 13.96 -2.86
C LEU A 86 -7.50 13.57 -2.80
N CYS A 87 -7.10 12.76 -1.81
CA CYS A 87 -5.71 12.31 -1.70
C CYS A 87 -5.24 11.55 -2.94
N LEU A 88 -6.04 10.62 -3.43
CA LEU A 88 -5.69 9.78 -4.58
C LEU A 88 -5.65 10.57 -5.88
N GLU A 89 -6.63 11.44 -6.09
CA GLU A 89 -6.72 12.30 -7.27
C GLU A 89 -5.51 13.23 -7.35
N GLU A 90 -5.21 13.96 -6.27
CA GLU A 90 -4.09 14.90 -6.25
C GLU A 90 -2.74 14.22 -6.40
N ILE A 91 -2.52 13.08 -5.72
CA ILE A 91 -1.27 12.34 -5.84
C ILE A 91 -1.13 11.74 -7.24
N GLY A 92 -2.19 11.11 -7.77
CA GLY A 92 -2.19 10.48 -9.08
C GLY A 92 -1.97 11.49 -10.22
N LEU A 93 -2.65 12.63 -10.19
CA LEU A 93 -2.46 13.71 -11.17
C LEU A 93 -1.05 14.30 -11.09
N ASN A 94 -0.51 14.50 -9.89
CA ASN A 94 0.87 14.95 -9.73
C ASN A 94 1.87 13.94 -10.30
N ILE A 95 1.71 12.63 -10.07
CA ILE A 95 2.57 11.61 -10.67
C ILE A 95 2.55 11.72 -12.19
N LEU A 96 1.37 11.83 -12.81
CA LEU A 96 1.22 11.98 -14.27
C LEU A 96 1.88 13.27 -14.79
N GLN A 97 1.64 14.39 -14.13
CA GLN A 97 2.17 15.70 -14.52
C GLN A 97 3.71 15.74 -14.51
N TYR A 98 4.34 15.12 -13.51
CA TYR A 98 5.78 15.11 -13.37
C TYR A 98 6.50 14.01 -14.18
N ASN A 99 5.74 13.09 -14.77
CA ASN A 99 6.28 11.97 -15.55
C ASN A 99 5.65 11.84 -16.95
N PRO A 100 5.56 12.91 -17.77
CA PRO A 100 4.86 12.87 -19.04
C PRO A 100 5.53 11.94 -20.08
N GLN A 101 6.80 11.60 -19.89
CA GLN A 101 7.57 10.74 -20.78
C GLN A 101 7.66 9.29 -20.31
N LYS A 102 7.06 8.96 -19.15
CA LYS A 102 7.11 7.60 -18.62
C LYS A 102 6.29 6.66 -19.50
N LYS A 103 6.95 5.62 -20.03
CA LYS A 103 6.26 4.53 -20.71
C LYS A 103 5.63 3.58 -19.68
N ASN A 104 4.35 3.28 -19.86
CA ASN A 104 3.59 2.37 -19.01
C ASN A 104 3.65 2.74 -17.51
N PRO A 105 3.23 3.94 -17.13
CA PRO A 105 3.11 4.27 -15.71
C PRO A 105 2.06 3.39 -15.05
N ARG A 106 2.33 2.91 -13.85
CA ARG A 106 1.41 2.08 -13.05
C ARG A 106 1.29 2.64 -11.65
N MET A 107 0.13 2.40 -11.07
CA MET A 107 -0.17 2.76 -9.70
C MET A 107 -0.78 1.57 -8.96
N GLU A 108 -0.24 1.28 -7.81
CA GLU A 108 -0.72 0.27 -6.88
C GLU A 108 -1.26 0.98 -5.64
N LEU A 109 -2.45 0.61 -5.20
CA LEU A 109 -3.10 1.14 -4.01
C LEU A 109 -3.38 0.02 -3.04
N GLN A 110 -3.02 0.21 -1.80
CA GLN A 110 -3.34 -0.71 -0.73
C GLN A 110 -4.01 0.05 0.41
N PHE A 111 -5.20 -0.40 0.77
CA PHE A 111 -5.97 0.12 1.89
C PHE A 111 -5.99 -0.90 3.01
N HIS A 112 -5.82 -0.44 4.23
CA HIS A 112 -6.17 -1.18 5.43
C HIS A 112 -7.33 -0.43 6.10
N LEU A 113 -8.47 -1.10 6.14
CA LEU A 113 -9.75 -0.56 6.56
C LEU A 113 -10.03 -1.03 7.99
N GLU A 114 -9.68 -0.20 8.96
CA GLU A 114 -9.97 -0.40 10.38
C GLU A 114 -10.82 0.79 10.89
N GLU A 115 -10.65 1.23 12.11
CA GLU A 115 -11.28 2.44 12.63
C GLU A 115 -10.82 3.71 11.86
N SER A 116 -9.64 3.66 11.26
CA SER A 116 -9.09 4.66 10.36
C SER A 116 -8.61 3.99 9.06
N ILE A 117 -8.65 4.72 7.96
CA ILE A 117 -8.11 4.22 6.67
C ILE A 117 -6.62 4.49 6.64
N ARG A 118 -5.83 3.42 6.52
CA ARG A 118 -4.41 3.49 6.17
C ARG A 118 -4.26 3.22 4.69
N LEU A 119 -3.70 4.18 3.97
CA LEU A 119 -3.52 4.13 2.53
C LEU A 119 -2.03 4.08 2.19
N SER A 120 -1.64 3.15 1.33
CA SER A 120 -0.33 3.09 0.69
C SER A 120 -0.51 3.26 -0.81
N ILE A 121 0.19 4.22 -1.38
CA ILE A 121 0.19 4.52 -2.81
C ILE A 121 1.58 4.24 -3.34
N ARG A 122 1.69 3.34 -4.31
CA ARG A 122 2.95 2.95 -4.92
C ARG A 122 2.90 3.19 -6.43
N ASP A 123 3.94 3.79 -6.98
CA ASP A 123 4.06 4.02 -8.42
C ASP A 123 5.44 3.60 -8.94
N ASN A 124 5.52 3.29 -10.24
CA ASN A 124 6.76 2.91 -10.93
C ASN A 124 7.41 4.07 -11.67
N CYS A 125 7.04 5.30 -11.37
CA CYS A 125 7.52 6.49 -12.06
C CYS A 125 8.89 6.97 -11.55
N THR A 126 9.40 8.04 -12.12
CA THR A 126 10.63 8.67 -11.64
C THR A 126 10.39 9.23 -10.24
N SER A 127 11.36 9.02 -9.37
CA SER A 127 11.29 9.46 -7.98
C SER A 127 11.01 10.97 -7.88
N PHE A 128 9.83 11.29 -7.38
CA PHE A 128 9.40 12.66 -7.10
C PHE A 128 8.97 12.76 -5.64
N ASN A 129 9.76 13.45 -4.84
CA ASN A 129 9.45 13.61 -3.43
C ASN A 129 8.30 14.61 -3.25
N THR A 130 7.10 14.08 -3.08
CA THR A 130 5.87 14.84 -2.80
C THR A 130 5.88 15.51 -1.42
N THR A 131 6.83 15.17 -0.54
CA THR A 131 6.89 15.73 0.82
C THR A 131 7.70 17.02 0.91
N THR A 132 8.58 17.29 -0.06
CA THR A 132 9.35 18.54 -0.11
C THR A 132 8.67 19.55 -1.03
N PRO A 133 8.33 20.75 -0.53
CA PRO A 133 7.87 21.83 -1.40
C PRO A 133 9.01 22.20 -2.33
N LYS A 134 8.91 21.85 -3.63
CA LYS A 134 9.79 22.46 -4.63
C LYS A 134 9.46 23.94 -4.70
N GLN A 135 10.47 24.76 -4.80
CA GLN A 135 10.36 26.18 -5.22
C GLN A 135 9.95 26.26 -6.71
N SER A 136 8.86 25.63 -7.08
CA SER A 136 8.27 25.76 -8.40
C SER A 136 7.32 26.96 -8.37
N ILE A 137 7.31 27.71 -9.45
CA ILE A 137 6.59 28.97 -9.64
C ILE A 137 5.05 28.78 -9.53
N GLU A 138 4.56 27.54 -9.57
CA GLU A 138 3.16 27.21 -9.36
C GLU A 138 2.92 26.60 -7.97
N PRO A 139 2.03 27.19 -7.17
CA PRO A 139 1.70 26.64 -5.86
C PRO A 139 1.04 25.27 -6.03
N GLN A 140 1.64 24.25 -5.42
CA GLN A 140 1.09 22.88 -5.36
C GLN A 140 -0.09 22.83 -4.38
N PHE A 141 -1.18 23.51 -4.69
CA PHE A 141 -2.36 23.62 -3.83
C PHE A 141 -2.90 22.23 -3.45
N GLY A 142 -2.92 21.27 -4.38
CA GLY A 142 -3.44 19.94 -4.15
C GLY A 142 -2.67 19.16 -3.09
N LEU A 143 -1.33 19.15 -3.15
CA LEU A 143 -0.51 18.49 -2.12
C LEU A 143 -0.59 19.18 -0.75
N GLN A 144 -0.87 20.49 -0.70
CA GLN A 144 -1.15 21.19 0.55
C GLN A 144 -2.48 20.73 1.16
N LEU A 145 -3.51 20.51 0.33
CA LEU A 145 -4.78 19.93 0.76
C LEU A 145 -4.61 18.51 1.28
N VAL A 146 -3.86 17.66 0.59
CA VAL A 146 -3.55 16.30 1.04
C VAL A 146 -2.91 16.33 2.44
N ARG A 147 -1.95 17.23 2.68
CA ARG A 147 -1.31 17.39 3.99
C ARG A 147 -2.24 17.90 5.10
N GLN A 148 -3.31 18.61 4.77
CA GLN A 148 -4.32 19.02 5.74
C GLN A 148 -5.28 17.89 6.10
N VAL A 149 -5.45 16.92 5.19
CA VAL A 149 -6.38 15.82 5.33
C VAL A 149 -5.73 14.59 5.96
N ALA A 150 -4.46 14.34 5.65
CA ALA A 150 -3.66 13.27 6.22
C ALA A 150 -2.90 13.77 7.46
N SER A 151 -2.98 13.04 8.57
CA SER A 151 -2.25 13.38 9.81
C SER A 151 -0.74 13.20 9.65
N GLU A 152 -0.32 12.22 8.86
CA GLU A 152 1.06 11.96 8.49
C GLU A 152 1.18 11.76 6.99
N PHE A 153 2.31 12.18 6.44
CA PHE A 153 2.61 12.06 5.02
C PHE A 153 4.06 11.63 4.84
N GLN A 154 4.26 10.35 4.56
CA GLN A 154 5.59 9.78 4.34
C GLN A 154 5.82 9.46 2.86
N TYR A 155 7.04 9.71 2.39
CA TYR A 155 7.50 9.33 1.06
C TYR A 155 8.75 8.45 1.18
N ILE A 156 8.69 7.25 0.59
CA ILE A 156 9.79 6.27 0.63
C ILE A 156 10.15 5.88 -0.79
N PRO A 157 11.25 6.40 -1.35
CA PRO A 157 11.76 5.94 -2.63
C PRO A 157 12.45 4.58 -2.48
N THR A 158 12.12 3.66 -3.37
CA THR A 158 12.77 2.35 -3.49
C THR A 158 13.29 2.16 -4.92
N ILE A 159 14.10 1.12 -5.15
CA ILE A 159 14.61 0.84 -6.49
C ILE A 159 13.44 0.49 -7.41
N GLY A 160 13.17 1.36 -8.38
CA GLY A 160 12.12 1.17 -9.39
C GLY A 160 10.71 1.56 -8.98
N TYR A 161 10.49 1.95 -7.71
CA TYR A 161 9.18 2.34 -7.19
C TYR A 161 9.28 3.47 -6.18
N ASN A 162 8.21 4.26 -6.11
CA ASN A 162 7.99 5.24 -5.05
C ASN A 162 6.79 4.80 -4.22
N THR A 163 6.84 5.00 -2.92
CA THR A 163 5.71 4.72 -2.04
C THR A 163 5.38 5.96 -1.22
N VAL A 164 4.11 6.31 -1.20
CA VAL A 164 3.55 7.42 -0.44
C VAL A 164 2.53 6.88 0.56
N PHE A 165 2.62 7.35 1.78
CA PHE A 165 1.72 6.97 2.88
C PHE A 165 1.02 8.22 3.43
N PRO A 166 -0.16 8.59 2.93
CA PRO A 166 -1.02 9.60 3.53
C PRO A 166 -1.93 8.94 4.59
N TRP A 167 -1.53 8.92 5.87
CA TRP A 167 -2.30 8.23 6.92
C TRP A 167 -2.07 8.78 8.34
N PRO A 168 -2.94 8.48 9.34
CA PRO A 168 -4.27 7.93 9.11
C PRO A 168 -5.23 8.97 8.51
N LEU A 169 -6.14 8.52 7.65
CA LEU A 169 -7.28 9.32 7.20
C LEU A 169 -8.43 9.07 8.17
N THR A 170 -8.81 10.08 8.91
CA THR A 170 -9.88 10.04 9.92
C THR A 170 -11.05 10.96 9.57
N CYS A 171 -12.19 10.78 10.19
CA CYS A 171 -13.37 11.63 10.00
C CYS A 171 -13.16 13.08 10.42
#